data_8183dbbb82981f62b4abd16d8f82a8f6
#
_entry.id   8183dbbb82981f62b4abd16d8f82a8f6
#
_cell.length_a   1.000
_cell.length_b   1.000
_cell.length_c   1.000
_cell.angle_alpha   90.00
_cell.angle_beta   90.00
_cell.angle_gamma   90.00
#
_symmetry.space_group_name_H-M   'P 1'
#
loop_
_entity.id
_entity.type
_entity.pdbx_description
1 polymer ?
#
loop_
_entity_poly.entity_id
_entity_poly.type
_entity_poly.pdbx_seq_one_letter_code
_entity_poly.pdbx_strand_id
1 'polypeptide(L)'
;MKKTTKLFALAGITLLSASVLAACGSKSSSSSQKQELSFPSEVKQDGSAVADAQLKYAWVSPTTSSGLLIDELTENTTDSTFGGMVDISMFGYDGDRKLDDSGLAKAEFDVEGKKITVSLTGKDYKWSDGQPFTINDYIFTIKSMASKDYTGVRFDDKFLNIVGMEEFVAGTASDISGIKKVDDYTVELTVKEMSPSMMYAGGDVPAYIQPEHIYKDIPVADWEKSEYSRTAKLVGMGPWKIKEIVNGESITYEPNEYFFKGTKPKTSSLKIDIVSPDTIVSEMKAGNYDIAEMPVDQLDSYKDASNLNIVGSLNSSYEYISFNLGKYDEAAGKNVMNENAKMNDVKLRQAIAYAIDTKTAGESLYNGLYHPANSLIISFFGDIHDSELEGYTYDPEKAKKLLDEAGYKDVDGDGIREGKDGKEFKITFAARKRTEANEALVQQYIAWWKEVGLNVELYTGRTVEVNTFYDAIQANDPAIDMYAGGWSTGYDPNPTGLWGEVAQFNMSRFVSEENTKLLDAISSVESFDEKKNLESYKAWQKYAAEQAFAIPTFESEEITALNKRVKNYDSNYGSASGKGIALENIELTADKGVAAE
;
A
#
# COMPACT_ATOMS: atom_id res chain seq x y z
N MET A 1 43.65 -71.15 -9.12
CA MET A 1 45.04 -70.67 -9.26
C MET A 1 44.98 -69.21 -9.73
N LYS A 2 45.74 -68.38 -8.97
CA LYS A 2 46.17 -66.95 -9.29
C LYS A 2 45.09 -65.89 -9.54
N LYS A 3 44.79 -65.21 -8.55
CA LYS A 3 44.98 -63.77 -8.19
C LYS A 3 45.52 -62.86 -9.31
N THR A 4 44.82 -61.77 -9.61
CA THR A 4 45.45 -60.45 -9.81
C THR A 4 44.45 -59.35 -9.49
N THR A 5 44.81 -58.63 -8.47
CA THR A 5 44.27 -57.38 -7.98
C THR A 5 44.61 -56.22 -8.96
N LYS A 6 43.67 -55.34 -9.26
CA LYS A 6 44.00 -54.02 -9.77
C LYS A 6 43.28 -52.96 -8.97
N LEU A 7 44.10 -52.19 -8.21
CA LEU A 7 43.78 -50.90 -7.65
C LEU A 7 43.39 -49.92 -8.77
N PHE A 8 42.35 -49.12 -8.55
CA PHE A 8 42.20 -47.85 -9.20
C PHE A 8 42.10 -46.76 -8.14
N ALA A 9 43.00 -45.80 -8.29
CA ALA A 9 43.21 -44.67 -7.41
C ALA A 9 42.07 -43.65 -7.53
N LEU A 10 41.58 -43.21 -6.40
CA LEU A 10 40.80 -41.99 -6.27
C LEU A 10 41.72 -40.78 -6.47
N ALA A 11 41.46 -39.96 -7.49
CA ALA A 11 42.02 -38.63 -7.61
C ALA A 11 41.02 -37.64 -7.02
N GLY A 12 41.33 -37.15 -5.84
CA GLY A 12 40.61 -36.04 -5.21
C GLY A 12 40.97 -34.72 -5.89
N ILE A 13 39.95 -33.99 -6.26
CA ILE A 13 40.09 -32.57 -6.64
C ILE A 13 39.68 -31.76 -5.44
N THR A 14 40.68 -31.23 -4.74
CA THR A 14 40.56 -30.19 -3.72
C THR A 14 40.46 -28.84 -4.42
N LEU A 15 39.29 -28.20 -4.38
CA LEU A 15 39.14 -26.79 -4.71
C LEU A 15 39.56 -25.96 -3.51
N LEU A 16 40.69 -25.26 -3.64
CA LEU A 16 41.13 -24.21 -2.71
C LEU A 16 40.22 -23.00 -2.85
N SER A 17 39.48 -22.70 -1.81
CA SER A 17 38.91 -21.37 -1.57
C SER A 17 39.98 -20.45 -1.02
N ALA A 18 40.47 -19.53 -1.85
CA ALA A 18 41.36 -18.46 -1.43
C ALA A 18 40.52 -17.33 -0.82
N SER A 19 40.56 -17.25 0.52
CA SER A 19 40.10 -16.07 1.26
C SER A 19 41.14 -14.96 1.12
N VAL A 20 40.74 -13.89 0.44
CA VAL A 20 41.49 -12.61 0.46
C VAL A 20 40.87 -11.76 1.56
N LEU A 21 41.57 -11.69 2.68
CA LEU A 21 41.43 -10.63 3.69
C LEU A 21 42.08 -9.36 3.15
N ALA A 22 41.28 -8.37 2.79
CA ALA A 22 41.72 -7.00 2.69
C ALA A 22 40.98 -6.18 3.75
N ALA A 23 41.71 -5.85 4.82
CA ALA A 23 41.29 -4.87 5.80
C ALA A 23 41.50 -3.47 5.24
N CYS A 24 40.54 -2.61 5.46
CA CYS A 24 40.60 -1.21 5.90
C CYS A 24 39.53 -0.35 5.28
N GLY A 25 38.76 0.32 6.11
CA GLY A 25 37.98 1.50 5.76
C GLY A 25 36.53 1.44 6.23
N SER A 26 36.35 1.77 7.48
CA SER A 26 35.08 2.05 8.14
C SER A 26 34.18 3.00 7.34
N LYS A 27 33.02 2.50 6.90
CA LYS A 27 31.75 3.22 6.91
C LYS A 27 30.72 2.16 7.28
N SER A 28 30.19 2.25 8.48
CA SER A 28 29.01 1.51 8.89
C SER A 28 27.83 2.05 8.12
N SER A 29 27.54 1.46 6.97
CA SER A 29 26.22 1.50 6.41
C SER A 29 25.44 0.38 7.11
N SER A 30 24.49 0.72 7.95
CA SER A 30 23.45 -0.19 8.40
C SER A 30 22.71 -0.67 7.15
N SER A 31 23.05 -1.84 6.67
CA SER A 31 22.24 -2.50 5.64
C SER A 31 21.01 -3.04 6.38
N SER A 32 19.89 -2.34 6.28
CA SER A 32 18.59 -2.96 6.52
C SER A 32 18.55 -4.24 5.66
N GLN A 33 18.23 -5.36 6.28
CA GLN A 33 17.97 -6.58 5.53
C GLN A 33 16.64 -6.34 4.80
N LYS A 34 16.71 -5.96 3.52
CA LYS A 34 15.52 -5.94 2.67
C LYS A 34 14.98 -7.36 2.61
N GLN A 35 13.67 -7.52 2.78
CA GLN A 35 13.00 -8.80 2.61
C GLN A 35 13.31 -9.32 1.19
N GLU A 36 13.80 -10.56 1.09
CA GLU A 36 14.10 -11.19 -0.18
C GLU A 36 12.78 -11.63 -0.83
N LEU A 37 12.52 -11.15 -2.05
CA LEU A 37 11.33 -11.54 -2.82
C LEU A 37 11.47 -12.98 -3.33
N SER A 38 10.35 -13.70 -3.39
CA SER A 38 10.28 -15.06 -3.96
C SER A 38 10.54 -15.07 -5.47
N PHE A 39 10.31 -13.94 -6.14
CA PHE A 39 10.54 -13.73 -7.57
C PHE A 39 11.35 -12.45 -7.81
N PRO A 40 12.07 -12.36 -8.95
CA PRO A 40 12.77 -11.13 -9.30
C PRO A 40 11.79 -9.97 -9.47
N SER A 41 12.21 -8.76 -9.14
CA SER A 41 11.40 -7.56 -9.33
C SER A 41 11.51 -6.97 -10.73
N GLU A 42 12.50 -7.39 -11.52
CA GLU A 42 12.75 -6.86 -12.86
C GLU A 42 12.95 -7.95 -13.90
N VAL A 43 12.59 -7.63 -15.14
CA VAL A 43 12.90 -8.44 -16.33
C VAL A 43 13.61 -7.58 -17.35
N LYS A 44 14.84 -7.98 -17.68
CA LYS A 44 15.62 -7.43 -18.79
C LYS A 44 15.80 -8.55 -19.82
N GLN A 45 15.17 -8.41 -20.98
CA GLN A 45 15.29 -9.37 -22.08
C GLN A 45 16.13 -8.82 -23.21
N ASP A 46 16.89 -9.72 -23.85
CA ASP A 46 17.56 -9.43 -25.10
C ASP A 46 16.54 -9.44 -26.27
N GLY A 47 16.88 -8.77 -27.34
CA GLY A 47 16.05 -8.68 -28.54
C GLY A 47 15.81 -7.25 -28.98
N SER A 48 15.57 -7.08 -30.29
CA SER A 48 15.23 -5.78 -30.85
C SER A 48 13.78 -5.46 -30.58
N ALA A 49 13.53 -4.22 -30.17
CA ALA A 49 12.17 -3.72 -30.03
C ALA A 49 11.48 -3.67 -31.40
N VAL A 50 10.21 -4.07 -31.42
CA VAL A 50 9.35 -3.95 -32.60
C VAL A 50 8.73 -2.56 -32.57
N ALA A 51 8.92 -1.79 -33.64
CA ALA A 51 8.25 -0.53 -33.83
C ALA A 51 6.72 -0.78 -33.98
N ASP A 52 5.91 0.16 -33.53
CA ASP A 52 4.44 0.17 -33.69
C ASP A 52 3.67 -0.96 -32.96
N ALA A 53 4.31 -1.72 -32.07
CA ALA A 53 3.63 -2.72 -31.25
C ALA A 53 2.72 -2.08 -30.19
N GLN A 54 1.55 -2.67 -29.98
CA GLN A 54 0.62 -2.31 -28.90
C GLN A 54 0.95 -3.08 -27.63
N LEU A 55 1.08 -2.37 -26.51
CA LEU A 55 1.16 -2.95 -25.17
C LEU A 55 -0.27 -3.27 -24.67
N LYS A 56 -0.50 -4.48 -24.19
CA LYS A 56 -1.78 -4.93 -23.67
C LYS A 56 -1.65 -5.28 -22.18
N TYR A 57 -2.29 -4.49 -21.36
CA TYR A 57 -2.32 -4.69 -19.92
C TYR A 57 -3.69 -5.21 -19.48
N ALA A 58 -3.73 -6.33 -18.77
CA ALA A 58 -4.93 -6.83 -18.13
C ALA A 58 -5.03 -6.26 -16.72
N TRP A 59 -5.98 -5.36 -16.51
CA TRP A 59 -6.37 -4.94 -15.17
C TRP A 59 -7.30 -5.99 -14.57
N VAL A 60 -6.78 -6.79 -13.63
CA VAL A 60 -7.54 -7.91 -13.04
C VAL A 60 -8.43 -7.39 -11.93
N SER A 61 -9.71 -7.31 -12.22
CA SER A 61 -10.70 -6.76 -11.28
C SER A 61 -12.05 -7.46 -11.42
N PRO A 62 -12.76 -7.72 -10.31
CA PRO A 62 -14.15 -8.17 -10.35
C PRO A 62 -15.14 -7.02 -10.60
N THR A 63 -14.69 -5.76 -10.56
CA THR A 63 -15.53 -4.56 -10.73
C THR A 63 -15.21 -3.83 -12.02
N THR A 64 -16.22 -3.18 -12.59
CA THR A 64 -16.08 -2.37 -13.79
C THR A 64 -15.73 -0.92 -13.47
N SER A 65 -15.24 -0.17 -14.45
CA SER A 65 -15.03 1.26 -14.36
C SER A 65 -16.35 2.02 -14.28
N SER A 66 -16.43 3.04 -13.44
CA SER A 66 -17.53 4.02 -13.42
C SER A 66 -17.36 5.11 -14.48
N GLY A 67 -16.16 5.20 -15.06
CA GLY A 67 -15.78 6.18 -16.07
C GLY A 67 -15.49 7.58 -15.52
N LEU A 68 -15.24 7.72 -14.21
CA LEU A 68 -14.76 8.97 -13.60
C LEU A 68 -13.25 8.92 -13.47
N LEU A 69 -12.51 9.69 -14.27
CA LEU A 69 -11.10 9.47 -14.55
C LEU A 69 -10.15 10.52 -13.93
N ILE A 70 -10.66 11.55 -13.26
CA ILE A 70 -9.83 12.55 -12.56
C ILE A 70 -9.62 12.16 -11.10
N ASP A 71 -8.38 12.23 -10.64
CA ASP A 71 -7.96 11.71 -9.33
C ASP A 71 -8.62 12.45 -8.16
N GLU A 72 -8.93 13.74 -8.33
CA GLU A 72 -9.60 14.56 -7.32
C GLU A 72 -10.97 14.02 -6.91
N LEU A 73 -11.66 13.34 -7.81
CA LEU A 73 -13.04 12.89 -7.58
C LEU A 73 -13.20 11.36 -7.57
N THR A 74 -12.20 10.61 -8.07
CA THR A 74 -12.36 9.16 -8.17
C THR A 74 -12.16 8.47 -6.83
N GLU A 75 -13.04 7.49 -6.52
CA GLU A 75 -12.98 6.64 -5.33
C GLU A 75 -12.76 5.16 -5.70
N ASN A 76 -12.85 4.85 -6.97
CA ASN A 76 -12.75 3.49 -7.51
C ASN A 76 -11.34 3.23 -8.04
N THR A 77 -10.68 2.16 -7.56
CA THR A 77 -9.31 1.80 -7.94
C THR A 77 -9.17 1.56 -9.45
N THR A 78 -10.19 0.98 -10.11
CA THR A 78 -10.17 0.76 -11.57
C THR A 78 -10.14 2.10 -12.31
N ASP A 79 -10.96 3.07 -11.88
CA ASP A 79 -10.99 4.40 -12.48
C ASP A 79 -9.69 5.17 -12.22
N SER A 80 -9.13 5.07 -11.00
CA SER A 80 -7.84 5.67 -10.67
C SER A 80 -6.70 5.08 -11.52
N THR A 81 -6.69 3.77 -11.76
CA THR A 81 -5.73 3.12 -12.66
C THR A 81 -5.86 3.63 -14.09
N PHE A 82 -7.08 3.74 -14.58
CA PHE A 82 -7.33 4.22 -15.94
C PHE A 82 -7.00 5.70 -16.11
N GLY A 83 -7.45 6.54 -15.20
CA GLY A 83 -7.16 7.99 -15.20
C GLY A 83 -5.67 8.27 -15.02
N GLY A 84 -4.99 7.52 -14.14
CA GLY A 84 -3.58 7.71 -13.79
C GLY A 84 -2.57 7.55 -14.93
N MET A 85 -2.97 7.02 -16.08
CA MET A 85 -2.13 7.03 -17.29
C MET A 85 -2.03 8.44 -17.91
N VAL A 86 -2.98 9.30 -17.64
CA VAL A 86 -3.12 10.66 -18.19
C VAL A 86 -2.99 11.72 -17.10
N ASP A 87 -3.74 11.55 -16.01
CA ASP A 87 -3.82 12.47 -14.88
C ASP A 87 -2.80 12.03 -13.80
N ILE A 88 -1.68 12.75 -13.73
CA ILE A 88 -0.56 12.40 -12.84
C ILE A 88 -0.45 13.37 -11.67
N SER A 89 0.19 12.92 -10.60
CA SER A 89 0.52 13.74 -9.43
C SER A 89 1.54 14.83 -9.77
N MET A 90 1.49 15.95 -9.02
CA MET A 90 2.44 17.06 -9.09
C MET A 90 3.88 16.63 -8.79
N PHE A 91 4.06 15.70 -7.86
CA PHE A 91 5.36 15.29 -7.34
C PHE A 91 5.74 13.87 -7.78
N GLY A 92 7.05 13.68 -8.02
CA GLY A 92 7.68 12.37 -8.06
C GLY A 92 8.17 11.93 -6.67
N TYR A 93 8.64 10.71 -6.59
CA TYR A 93 9.21 10.16 -5.36
C TYR A 93 10.30 9.13 -5.67
N ASP A 94 11.20 8.95 -4.72
CA ASP A 94 12.30 7.99 -4.77
C ASP A 94 11.90 6.56 -4.34
N GLY A 95 12.88 5.66 -4.25
CA GLY A 95 12.67 4.27 -3.82
C GLY A 95 12.19 4.11 -2.39
N ASP A 96 12.39 5.13 -1.53
CA ASP A 96 11.92 5.19 -0.16
C ASP A 96 10.58 5.96 -0.04
N ARG A 97 9.97 6.28 -1.18
CA ARG A 97 8.69 7.00 -1.33
C ARG A 97 8.72 8.45 -0.84
N LYS A 98 9.90 9.00 -0.65
CA LYS A 98 10.09 10.42 -0.34
C LYS A 98 9.98 11.25 -1.61
N LEU A 99 9.35 12.42 -1.49
CA LEU A 99 9.22 13.36 -2.60
C LEU A 99 10.61 13.74 -3.13
N ASP A 100 10.74 13.73 -4.46
CA ASP A 100 11.96 14.08 -5.15
C ASP A 100 11.71 15.04 -6.33
N ASP A 101 12.71 15.32 -7.14
CA ASP A 101 12.64 16.20 -8.30
C ASP A 101 12.32 15.46 -9.63
N SER A 102 11.91 14.19 -9.55
CA SER A 102 11.55 13.39 -10.73
C SER A 102 10.16 13.71 -11.30
N GLY A 103 9.31 14.41 -10.53
CA GLY A 103 7.96 14.85 -10.92
C GLY A 103 7.94 16.19 -11.65
N LEU A 104 6.73 16.76 -11.78
CA LEU A 104 6.50 18.09 -12.37
C LEU A 104 7.05 19.19 -11.48
N ALA A 105 7.07 19.00 -10.17
CA ALA A 105 7.60 19.94 -9.20
C ALA A 105 8.40 19.24 -8.11
N LYS A 106 9.21 20.04 -7.41
CA LYS A 106 9.85 19.68 -6.13
C LYS A 106 9.24 20.50 -5.00
N ALA A 107 9.27 19.93 -3.79
CA ALA A 107 8.90 20.61 -2.56
C ALA A 107 10.13 20.83 -1.68
N GLU A 108 10.33 22.05 -1.18
CA GLU A 108 11.40 22.42 -0.24
C GLU A 108 10.75 22.93 1.06
N PHE A 109 11.24 22.43 2.19
CA PHE A 109 10.63 22.64 3.50
C PHE A 109 11.45 23.60 4.38
N ASP A 110 10.88 24.74 4.72
CA ASP A 110 11.37 25.64 5.79
C ASP A 110 10.60 25.34 7.07
N VAL A 111 11.15 24.42 7.87
CA VAL A 111 10.49 23.90 9.08
C VAL A 111 10.27 25.01 10.12
N GLU A 112 11.27 25.89 10.33
CA GLU A 112 11.17 27.00 11.30
C GLU A 112 10.17 28.07 10.83
N GLY A 113 10.19 28.41 9.53
CA GLY A 113 9.28 29.37 8.92
C GLY A 113 7.89 28.81 8.64
N LYS A 114 7.65 27.51 8.86
CA LYS A 114 6.41 26.80 8.53
C LYS A 114 5.97 27.03 7.08
N LYS A 115 6.90 26.84 6.14
CA LYS A 115 6.69 27.07 4.71
C LYS A 115 7.08 25.88 3.87
N ILE A 116 6.32 25.68 2.81
CA ILE A 116 6.62 24.74 1.74
C ILE A 116 6.77 25.55 0.46
N THR A 117 7.94 25.50 -0.17
CA THR A 117 8.16 26.09 -1.49
C THR A 117 8.01 25.02 -2.55
N VAL A 118 6.98 25.15 -3.38
CA VAL A 118 6.73 24.25 -4.51
C VAL A 118 7.21 24.94 -5.78
N SER A 119 8.18 24.32 -6.46
CA SER A 119 8.81 24.87 -7.69
C SER A 119 8.75 23.84 -8.81
N LEU A 120 8.29 24.27 -9.99
CA LEU A 120 8.30 23.41 -11.18
C LEU A 120 9.75 23.01 -11.55
N THR A 121 9.96 21.76 -11.92
CA THR A 121 11.27 21.23 -12.34
C THR A 121 11.64 21.64 -13.78
N GLY A 122 10.66 22.12 -14.56
CA GLY A 122 10.84 22.68 -15.90
C GLY A 122 9.94 23.88 -16.15
N LYS A 123 10.28 24.69 -17.19
CA LYS A 123 9.56 25.94 -17.50
C LYS A 123 8.69 25.89 -18.76
N ASP A 124 8.91 24.88 -19.61
CA ASP A 124 8.22 24.77 -20.90
C ASP A 124 7.21 23.61 -20.92
N TYR A 125 6.70 23.24 -19.75
CA TYR A 125 5.73 22.16 -19.62
C TYR A 125 4.40 22.52 -20.28
N LYS A 126 3.78 21.51 -20.90
CA LYS A 126 2.50 21.65 -21.58
C LYS A 126 1.58 20.51 -21.19
N TRP A 127 0.33 20.83 -21.04
CA TRP A 127 -0.75 19.87 -20.99
C TRP A 127 -0.82 19.04 -22.29
N SER A 128 -1.48 17.92 -22.26
CA SER A 128 -1.59 17.02 -23.44
C SER A 128 -2.34 17.62 -24.64
N ASP A 129 -3.02 18.72 -24.45
CA ASP A 129 -3.65 19.54 -25.52
C ASP A 129 -2.74 20.65 -26.07
N GLY A 130 -1.51 20.76 -25.54
CA GLY A 130 -0.50 21.73 -25.96
C GLY A 130 -0.55 23.09 -25.26
N GLN A 131 -1.51 23.33 -24.36
CA GLN A 131 -1.56 24.57 -23.56
C GLN A 131 -0.45 24.57 -22.50
N PRO A 132 0.10 25.75 -22.14
CA PRO A 132 1.14 25.85 -21.11
C PRO A 132 0.64 25.35 -19.75
N PHE A 133 1.50 24.62 -19.04
CA PHE A 133 1.32 24.29 -17.63
C PHE A 133 2.11 25.29 -16.77
N THR A 134 1.47 25.84 -15.76
CA THR A 134 2.09 26.80 -14.83
C THR A 134 1.66 26.50 -13.41
N ILE A 135 2.29 27.19 -12.45
CA ILE A 135 1.90 27.06 -11.03
C ILE A 135 0.47 27.54 -10.75
N ASN A 136 -0.15 28.29 -11.69
CA ASN A 136 -1.56 28.67 -11.54
C ASN A 136 -2.50 27.46 -11.57
N ASP A 137 -2.19 26.46 -12.38
CA ASP A 137 -3.00 25.23 -12.47
C ASP A 137 -3.04 24.49 -11.10
N TYR A 138 -1.89 24.45 -10.42
CA TYR A 138 -1.81 23.89 -9.07
C TYR A 138 -2.60 24.72 -8.04
N ILE A 139 -2.41 26.05 -8.03
CA ILE A 139 -3.15 26.95 -7.13
C ILE A 139 -4.66 26.88 -7.41
N PHE A 140 -5.05 26.84 -8.68
CA PHE A 140 -6.44 26.71 -9.10
C PHE A 140 -7.06 25.41 -8.57
N THR A 141 -6.35 24.29 -8.67
CA THR A 141 -6.83 22.99 -8.19
C THR A 141 -7.05 23.00 -6.68
N ILE A 142 -6.08 23.50 -5.90
CA ILE A 142 -6.23 23.63 -4.43
C ILE A 142 -7.48 24.47 -4.08
N LYS A 143 -7.68 25.61 -4.72
CA LYS A 143 -8.84 26.48 -4.48
C LYS A 143 -10.17 25.83 -4.88
N SER A 144 -10.16 25.09 -5.96
CA SER A 144 -11.35 24.37 -6.45
C SER A 144 -11.75 23.24 -5.51
N MET A 145 -10.80 22.45 -5.03
CA MET A 145 -11.04 21.41 -4.03
C MET A 145 -11.49 21.97 -2.68
N ALA A 146 -11.07 23.20 -2.33
CA ALA A 146 -11.50 23.90 -1.12
C ALA A 146 -12.89 24.58 -1.29
N SER A 147 -13.50 24.50 -2.46
CA SER A 147 -14.85 25.03 -2.68
C SER A 147 -15.88 24.24 -1.91
N LYS A 148 -16.89 24.92 -1.36
CA LYS A 148 -18.07 24.27 -0.75
C LYS A 148 -18.86 23.38 -1.73
N ASP A 149 -18.65 23.57 -3.03
CA ASP A 149 -19.31 22.82 -4.10
C ASP A 149 -18.47 21.62 -4.58
N TYR A 150 -17.32 21.36 -3.97
CA TYR A 150 -16.52 20.17 -4.21
C TYR A 150 -17.22 18.93 -3.65
N THR A 151 -17.36 17.89 -4.49
CA THR A 151 -18.13 16.69 -4.19
C THR A 151 -17.28 15.46 -3.86
N GLY A 152 -15.94 15.56 -4.01
CA GLY A 152 -15.03 14.46 -3.75
C GLY A 152 -14.62 14.32 -2.28
N VAL A 153 -13.85 13.27 -1.99
CA VAL A 153 -13.39 12.93 -0.63
C VAL A 153 -11.92 13.29 -0.37
N ARG A 154 -11.26 13.99 -1.30
CA ARG A 154 -9.82 14.24 -1.24
C ARG A 154 -9.45 15.55 -0.52
N PHE A 155 -10.43 16.37 -0.15
CA PHE A 155 -10.21 17.56 0.67
C PHE A 155 -10.17 17.15 2.15
N ASP A 156 -9.00 17.15 2.74
CA ASP A 156 -8.71 16.63 4.06
C ASP A 156 -7.79 17.58 4.88
N ASP A 157 -7.24 17.08 5.98
CA ASP A 157 -6.44 17.86 6.93
C ASP A 157 -5.18 18.49 6.29
N LYS A 158 -4.60 17.90 5.24
CA LYS A 158 -3.46 18.52 4.54
C LYS A 158 -3.82 19.85 3.88
N PHE A 159 -5.05 20.00 3.38
CA PHE A 159 -5.55 21.27 2.87
C PHE A 159 -5.86 22.22 4.01
N LEU A 160 -6.54 21.75 5.06
CA LEU A 160 -6.90 22.55 6.24
C LEU A 160 -5.67 23.07 7.00
N ASN A 161 -4.53 22.41 6.84
CA ASN A 161 -3.25 22.85 7.40
C ASN A 161 -2.67 24.12 6.73
N ILE A 162 -3.13 24.48 5.53
CA ILE A 162 -2.71 25.72 4.87
C ILE A 162 -3.36 26.92 5.59
N VAL A 163 -2.56 27.92 5.96
CA VAL A 163 -3.04 29.13 6.66
C VAL A 163 -4.09 29.86 5.82
N GLY A 164 -5.22 30.22 6.44
CA GLY A 164 -6.34 30.91 5.78
C GLY A 164 -7.28 29.99 4.99
N MET A 165 -7.05 28.67 5.01
CA MET A 165 -7.90 27.72 4.31
C MET A 165 -9.30 27.63 4.95
N GLU A 166 -9.38 27.58 6.28
CA GLU A 166 -10.66 27.52 7.00
C GLU A 166 -11.54 28.74 6.73
N GLU A 167 -10.95 29.95 6.71
CA GLU A 167 -11.64 31.18 6.40
C GLU A 167 -12.15 31.21 4.95
N PHE A 168 -11.37 30.65 4.02
CA PHE A 168 -11.77 30.51 2.63
C PHE A 168 -12.94 29.55 2.47
N VAL A 169 -12.86 28.35 3.05
CA VAL A 169 -13.93 27.33 3.04
C VAL A 169 -15.21 27.87 3.70
N ALA A 170 -15.08 28.62 4.81
CA ALA A 170 -16.21 29.26 5.48
C ALA A 170 -16.81 30.43 4.70
N GLY A 171 -16.18 30.88 3.60
CA GLY A 171 -16.60 32.02 2.80
C GLY A 171 -16.40 33.38 3.49
N THR A 172 -15.58 33.45 4.55
CA THR A 172 -15.23 34.69 5.28
C THR A 172 -14.02 35.36 4.68
N ALA A 173 -13.23 34.68 3.86
CA ALA A 173 -12.15 35.20 3.06
C ALA A 173 -12.36 34.90 1.57
N SER A 174 -11.97 35.81 0.67
CA SER A 174 -12.04 35.61 -0.77
C SER A 174 -10.82 34.91 -1.36
N ASP A 175 -9.78 34.72 -0.55
CA ASP A 175 -8.53 34.04 -0.95
C ASP A 175 -7.89 33.33 0.26
N ILE A 176 -6.96 32.41 -0.03
CA ILE A 176 -6.24 31.62 0.98
C ILE A 176 -4.94 32.35 1.29
N SER A 177 -4.84 32.98 2.47
CA SER A 177 -3.72 33.86 2.83
C SER A 177 -2.37 33.13 2.90
N GLY A 178 -2.36 31.82 3.13
CA GLY A 178 -1.16 30.98 3.15
C GLY A 178 -0.63 30.60 1.77
N ILE A 179 -1.35 30.91 0.67
CA ILE A 179 -0.89 30.62 -0.69
C ILE A 179 -0.33 31.92 -1.30
N LYS A 180 0.98 31.93 -1.56
CA LYS A 180 1.65 33.07 -2.17
C LYS A 180 2.33 32.68 -3.47
N LYS A 181 1.74 33.04 -4.60
CA LYS A 181 2.41 32.92 -5.90
C LYS A 181 3.65 33.81 -5.92
N VAL A 182 4.82 33.22 -6.16
CA VAL A 182 6.11 33.93 -6.31
C VAL A 182 6.31 34.34 -7.76
N ASP A 183 6.14 33.41 -8.69
CA ASP A 183 6.16 33.64 -10.15
C ASP A 183 5.32 32.54 -10.85
N ASP A 184 5.44 32.39 -12.18
CA ASP A 184 4.66 31.40 -12.95
C ASP A 184 5.12 29.95 -12.72
N TYR A 185 6.20 29.73 -11.97
CA TYR A 185 6.82 28.43 -11.74
C TYR A 185 6.95 28.09 -10.25
N THR A 186 6.63 29.03 -9.35
CA THR A 186 6.89 28.87 -7.92
C THR A 186 5.75 29.40 -7.07
N VAL A 187 5.34 28.63 -6.06
CA VAL A 187 4.40 29.04 -5.01
C VAL A 187 4.99 28.74 -3.64
N GLU A 188 4.79 29.63 -2.67
CA GLU A 188 5.02 29.38 -1.25
C GLU A 188 3.67 29.07 -0.58
N LEU A 189 3.62 27.94 0.15
CA LEU A 189 2.52 27.58 1.03
C LEU A 189 2.98 27.82 2.47
N THR A 190 2.25 28.63 3.22
CA THR A 190 2.42 28.78 4.67
C THR A 190 1.45 27.85 5.36
N VAL A 191 1.95 26.97 6.24
CA VAL A 191 1.16 25.98 6.94
C VAL A 191 1.09 26.26 8.44
N LYS A 192 0.07 25.72 9.11
CA LYS A 192 -0.11 25.84 10.57
C LYS A 192 0.91 25.00 11.32
N GLU A 193 1.11 23.76 10.86
CA GLU A 193 2.02 22.79 11.46
C GLU A 193 2.87 22.11 10.37
N MET A 194 4.11 21.79 10.73
CA MET A 194 5.02 21.01 9.90
C MET A 194 5.04 19.56 10.41
N SER A 195 4.95 18.61 9.48
CA SER A 195 4.99 17.18 9.76
C SER A 195 5.96 16.46 8.83
N PRO A 196 6.74 15.47 9.27
CA PRO A 196 7.56 14.63 8.41
C PRO A 196 6.76 13.91 7.30
N SER A 197 5.46 13.67 7.49
CA SER A 197 4.56 13.14 6.45
C SER A 197 4.57 13.98 5.17
N MET A 198 4.91 15.29 5.26
CA MET A 198 5.08 16.15 4.09
C MET A 198 6.19 15.71 3.15
N MET A 199 7.15 14.92 3.64
CA MET A 199 8.25 14.41 2.82
C MET A 199 7.87 13.17 1.99
N TYR A 200 6.69 12.57 2.21
CA TYR A 200 6.29 11.33 1.55
C TYR A 200 5.23 11.55 0.48
N ALA A 201 5.25 10.72 -0.55
CA ALA A 201 4.21 10.68 -1.57
C ALA A 201 2.85 10.32 -0.93
N GLY A 202 1.82 11.10 -1.26
CA GLY A 202 0.49 10.94 -0.64
C GLY A 202 0.37 11.46 0.79
N GLY A 203 1.47 12.03 1.37
CA GLY A 203 1.45 12.65 2.69
C GLY A 203 0.83 14.05 2.70
N ASP A 204 1.35 14.93 3.59
CA ASP A 204 0.68 16.18 3.95
C ASP A 204 0.89 17.37 2.98
N VAL A 205 1.34 17.13 1.76
CA VAL A 205 1.42 18.16 0.70
C VAL A 205 0.37 17.88 -0.37
N PRO A 206 -0.56 18.80 -0.67
CA PRO A 206 -1.48 18.61 -1.80
C PRO A 206 -0.72 18.37 -3.10
N ALA A 207 -1.12 17.34 -3.86
CA ALA A 207 -0.39 16.90 -5.05
C ALA A 207 -1.25 16.87 -6.33
N TYR A 208 -2.48 17.37 -6.27
CA TYR A 208 -3.46 17.35 -7.36
C TYR A 208 -3.27 18.54 -8.29
N ILE A 209 -3.48 18.31 -9.58
CA ILE A 209 -3.38 19.34 -10.63
C ILE A 209 -4.46 19.15 -11.68
N GLN A 210 -5.19 20.22 -12.01
CA GLN A 210 -6.14 20.25 -13.11
C GLN A 210 -5.93 21.47 -14.02
N PRO A 211 -6.17 21.35 -15.33
CA PRO A 211 -5.97 22.44 -16.28
C PRO A 211 -6.96 23.59 -16.03
N GLU A 212 -6.48 24.69 -15.48
CA GLU A 212 -7.28 25.90 -15.23
C GLU A 212 -8.03 26.37 -16.48
N HIS A 213 -7.37 26.34 -17.64
CA HIS A 213 -7.96 26.78 -18.91
C HIS A 213 -9.21 26.01 -19.33
N ILE A 214 -9.41 24.78 -18.80
CA ILE A 214 -10.59 23.95 -19.01
C ILE A 214 -11.60 24.13 -17.89
N TYR A 215 -11.17 23.90 -16.65
CA TYR A 215 -12.08 23.74 -15.51
C TYR A 215 -12.56 25.07 -14.90
N LYS A 216 -11.89 26.22 -15.16
CA LYS A 216 -12.32 27.52 -14.63
C LYS A 216 -13.73 27.93 -15.08
N ASP A 217 -14.16 27.46 -16.26
CA ASP A 217 -15.47 27.79 -16.83
C ASP A 217 -16.53 26.70 -16.50
N ILE A 218 -16.16 25.65 -15.76
CA ILE A 218 -17.05 24.56 -15.32
C ILE A 218 -17.26 24.72 -13.79
N PRO A 219 -18.52 24.85 -13.32
CA PRO A 219 -18.79 24.86 -11.88
C PRO A 219 -18.21 23.61 -11.21
N VAL A 220 -17.58 23.76 -10.05
CA VAL A 220 -16.93 22.63 -9.32
C VAL A 220 -17.91 21.48 -9.08
N ALA A 221 -19.17 21.77 -8.75
CA ALA A 221 -20.25 20.78 -8.59
C ALA A 221 -20.56 19.97 -9.87
N ASP A 222 -20.12 20.42 -11.02
CA ASP A 222 -20.35 19.75 -12.31
C ASP A 222 -19.10 19.06 -12.86
N TRP A 223 -17.95 19.13 -12.15
CA TRP A 223 -16.71 18.46 -12.57
C TRP A 223 -16.91 16.96 -12.79
N GLU A 224 -17.64 16.30 -11.87
CA GLU A 224 -17.94 14.87 -11.97
C GLU A 224 -18.69 14.50 -13.26
N LYS A 225 -19.49 15.42 -13.82
CA LYS A 225 -20.30 15.20 -15.04
C LYS A 225 -19.63 15.72 -16.30
N SER A 226 -18.51 16.41 -16.16
CA SER A 226 -17.78 16.99 -17.27
C SER A 226 -17.32 15.92 -18.27
N GLU A 227 -17.39 16.24 -19.56
CA GLU A 227 -16.79 15.40 -20.58
C GLU A 227 -15.26 15.29 -20.45
N TYR A 228 -14.62 16.27 -19.83
CA TYR A 228 -13.18 16.26 -19.53
C TYR A 228 -12.82 15.33 -18.38
N SER A 229 -13.77 14.94 -17.56
CA SER A 229 -13.57 13.99 -16.45
C SER A 229 -13.94 12.54 -16.82
N ARG A 230 -14.67 12.32 -17.94
CA ARG A 230 -15.29 11.03 -18.24
C ARG A 230 -15.09 10.51 -19.66
N THR A 231 -14.39 11.23 -20.51
CA THR A 231 -14.26 10.82 -21.92
C THR A 231 -12.83 10.95 -22.40
N ALA A 232 -12.57 10.60 -23.66
CA ALA A 232 -11.29 10.78 -24.32
C ALA A 232 -10.83 12.27 -24.44
N LYS A 233 -11.63 13.21 -23.93
CA LYS A 233 -11.24 14.62 -23.80
C LYS A 233 -10.46 14.94 -22.53
N LEU A 234 -10.22 13.95 -21.68
CA LEU A 234 -9.35 14.13 -20.50
C LEU A 234 -7.99 14.68 -20.92
N VAL A 235 -7.59 15.78 -20.29
CA VAL A 235 -6.31 16.47 -20.50
C VAL A 235 -5.47 16.31 -19.24
N GLY A 236 -4.25 15.85 -19.39
CA GLY A 236 -3.34 15.61 -18.27
C GLY A 236 -1.87 15.79 -18.65
N MET A 237 -0.99 15.54 -17.70
CA MET A 237 0.46 15.70 -17.84
C MET A 237 1.18 14.36 -18.00
N GLY A 238 0.46 13.23 -17.98
CA GLY A 238 1.00 11.87 -18.06
C GLY A 238 1.59 11.51 -19.44
N PRO A 239 2.25 10.34 -19.53
CA PRO A 239 2.89 9.86 -20.76
C PRO A 239 1.89 9.49 -21.87
N TRP A 240 0.62 9.33 -21.53
CA TRP A 240 -0.41 8.88 -22.44
C TRP A 240 -1.56 9.86 -22.58
N LYS A 241 -2.29 9.78 -23.70
CA LYS A 241 -3.60 10.41 -23.95
C LYS A 241 -4.61 9.33 -24.26
N ILE A 242 -5.85 9.52 -23.85
CA ILE A 242 -6.92 8.59 -24.19
C ILE A 242 -7.26 8.74 -25.68
N LYS A 243 -7.23 7.59 -26.39
CA LYS A 243 -7.66 7.48 -27.78
C LYS A 243 -9.09 7.00 -27.90
N GLU A 244 -9.46 5.99 -27.09
CA GLU A 244 -10.76 5.34 -27.14
C GLU A 244 -11.15 4.77 -25.77
N ILE A 245 -12.42 4.86 -25.41
CA ILE A 245 -13.02 4.24 -24.22
C ILE A 245 -14.14 3.31 -24.65
N VAL A 246 -14.07 2.06 -24.20
CA VAL A 246 -15.20 1.13 -24.20
C VAL A 246 -15.71 1.07 -22.76
N ASN A 247 -16.85 1.72 -22.53
CA ASN A 247 -17.39 1.94 -21.19
C ASN A 247 -17.50 0.64 -20.37
N GLY A 248 -16.87 0.64 -19.20
CA GLY A 248 -16.86 -0.49 -18.28
C GLY A 248 -15.98 -1.67 -18.69
N GLU A 249 -15.30 -1.61 -19.84
CA GLU A 249 -14.52 -2.72 -20.37
C GLU A 249 -13.04 -2.38 -20.57
N SER A 250 -12.73 -1.29 -21.29
CA SER A 250 -11.34 -0.99 -21.66
C SER A 250 -11.10 0.46 -22.03
N ILE A 251 -9.83 0.87 -21.94
CA ILE A 251 -9.33 2.13 -22.52
C ILE A 251 -8.10 1.85 -23.38
N THR A 252 -8.09 2.48 -24.57
CA THR A 252 -6.93 2.52 -25.45
C THR A 252 -6.30 3.90 -25.40
N TYR A 253 -4.99 3.94 -25.25
CA TYR A 253 -4.21 5.17 -25.16
C TYR A 253 -3.24 5.29 -26.34
N GLU A 254 -2.88 6.54 -26.66
CA GLU A 254 -1.78 6.89 -27.56
C GLU A 254 -0.74 7.75 -26.83
N PRO A 255 0.51 7.79 -27.30
CA PRO A 255 1.56 8.59 -26.67
C PRO A 255 1.20 10.08 -26.60
N ASN A 256 1.48 10.70 -25.44
CA ASN A 256 1.42 12.14 -25.27
C ASN A 256 2.70 12.78 -25.77
N GLU A 257 2.63 13.57 -26.84
CA GLU A 257 3.79 14.27 -27.43
C GLU A 257 4.34 15.39 -26.53
N TYR A 258 3.56 15.83 -25.54
CA TYR A 258 3.94 16.89 -24.60
C TYR A 258 4.33 16.35 -23.21
N PHE A 259 4.52 15.03 -23.09
CA PHE A 259 4.95 14.44 -21.82
C PHE A 259 6.17 15.16 -21.25
N PHE A 260 6.06 15.64 -20.02
CA PHE A 260 7.04 16.56 -19.41
C PHE A 260 8.47 16.03 -19.34
N LYS A 261 8.69 14.71 -19.31
CA LYS A 261 10.04 14.12 -19.35
C LYS A 261 10.69 14.16 -20.72
N GLY A 262 10.01 14.68 -21.75
CA GLY A 262 10.53 14.78 -23.10
C GLY A 262 10.78 13.45 -23.81
N THR A 263 10.38 12.33 -23.19
CA THR A 263 10.48 10.98 -23.76
C THR A 263 9.12 10.52 -24.23
N LYS A 264 9.07 9.82 -25.36
CA LYS A 264 7.82 9.17 -25.80
C LYS A 264 7.75 7.75 -25.25
N PRO A 265 6.55 7.26 -24.95
CA PRO A 265 6.34 5.84 -24.73
C PRO A 265 6.98 4.99 -25.82
N LYS A 266 7.55 3.85 -25.44
CA LYS A 266 8.31 2.96 -26.34
C LYS A 266 7.41 2.10 -27.22
N THR A 267 6.13 1.96 -26.85
CA THR A 267 5.10 1.28 -27.65
C THR A 267 4.20 2.29 -28.35
N SER A 268 3.60 1.90 -29.47
CA SER A 268 2.76 2.80 -30.27
C SER A 268 1.42 3.12 -29.64
N SER A 269 0.96 2.24 -28.77
CA SER A 269 -0.25 2.40 -27.98
C SER A 269 -0.25 1.47 -26.77
N LEU A 270 -1.05 1.84 -25.77
CA LEU A 270 -1.34 1.01 -24.61
C LEU A 270 -2.85 0.70 -24.63
N LYS A 271 -3.23 -0.56 -24.41
CA LYS A 271 -4.60 -0.95 -24.16
C LYS A 271 -4.70 -1.59 -22.78
N ILE A 272 -5.59 -1.10 -21.95
CA ILE A 272 -5.92 -1.68 -20.64
C ILE A 272 -7.34 -2.24 -20.73
N ASP A 273 -7.46 -3.55 -20.55
CA ASP A 273 -8.75 -4.25 -20.48
C ASP A 273 -9.04 -4.67 -19.03
N ILE A 274 -10.30 -4.59 -18.60
CA ILE A 274 -10.74 -5.19 -17.33
C ILE A 274 -10.95 -6.67 -17.56
N VAL A 275 -10.24 -7.50 -16.80
CA VAL A 275 -10.27 -8.96 -16.94
C VAL A 275 -10.65 -9.61 -15.61
N SER A 276 -11.53 -10.60 -15.68
CA SER A 276 -11.93 -11.36 -14.49
C SER A 276 -10.78 -12.15 -13.89
N PRO A 277 -10.63 -12.20 -12.55
CA PRO A 277 -9.69 -13.09 -11.87
C PRO A 277 -9.84 -14.57 -12.27
N ASP A 278 -11.05 -15.00 -12.64
CA ASP A 278 -11.32 -16.39 -13.03
C ASP A 278 -10.74 -16.77 -14.40
N THR A 279 -10.48 -15.79 -15.27
CA THR A 279 -10.04 -16.05 -16.66
C THR A 279 -8.60 -15.63 -16.91
N ILE A 280 -8.00 -14.78 -16.08
CA ILE A 280 -6.70 -14.16 -16.36
C ILE A 280 -5.59 -15.18 -16.62
N VAL A 281 -5.56 -16.30 -15.89
CA VAL A 281 -4.54 -17.33 -16.08
C VAL A 281 -4.59 -17.91 -17.50
N SER A 282 -5.80 -18.22 -17.99
CA SER A 282 -5.98 -18.74 -19.36
C SER A 282 -5.64 -17.69 -20.42
N GLU A 283 -6.01 -16.43 -20.19
CA GLU A 283 -5.74 -15.32 -21.10
C GLU A 283 -4.22 -15.03 -21.21
N MET A 284 -3.48 -15.04 -20.10
CA MET A 284 -2.03 -14.88 -20.09
C MET A 284 -1.32 -16.07 -20.78
N LYS A 285 -1.78 -17.30 -20.54
CA LYS A 285 -1.23 -18.48 -21.24
C LYS A 285 -1.51 -18.47 -22.73
N ALA A 286 -2.64 -17.94 -23.15
CA ALA A 286 -2.97 -17.78 -24.57
C ALA A 286 -2.15 -16.67 -25.27
N GLY A 287 -1.44 -15.81 -24.49
CA GLY A 287 -0.69 -14.68 -25.02
C GLY A 287 -1.57 -13.51 -25.42
N ASN A 288 -2.77 -13.40 -24.87
CA ASN A 288 -3.70 -12.31 -25.17
C ASN A 288 -3.30 -11.00 -24.52
N TYR A 289 -2.56 -11.05 -23.41
CA TYR A 289 -2.03 -9.90 -22.68
C TYR A 289 -0.53 -10.00 -22.46
N ASP A 290 0.07 -8.84 -22.21
CA ASP A 290 1.51 -8.68 -21.98
C ASP A 290 1.85 -8.62 -20.50
N ILE A 291 1.00 -7.95 -19.73
CA ILE A 291 1.20 -7.69 -18.31
C ILE A 291 -0.13 -7.97 -17.60
N ALA A 292 -0.07 -8.67 -16.49
CA ALA A 292 -1.19 -8.84 -15.57
C ALA A 292 -0.70 -9.09 -14.15
N GLU A 293 -1.35 -8.50 -13.15
CA GLU A 293 -1.28 -8.98 -11.77
C GLU A 293 -2.02 -10.32 -11.68
N MET A 294 -1.40 -11.29 -11.01
CA MET A 294 -1.88 -12.67 -11.03
C MET A 294 -2.38 -13.11 -9.64
N PRO A 295 -3.45 -13.93 -9.59
CA PRO A 295 -3.92 -14.51 -8.34
C PRO A 295 -2.84 -15.38 -7.67
N VAL A 296 -2.42 -15.03 -6.45
CA VAL A 296 -1.35 -15.70 -5.72
C VAL A 296 -1.74 -17.14 -5.30
N ASP A 297 -3.04 -17.38 -5.07
CA ASP A 297 -3.58 -18.71 -4.75
C ASP A 297 -3.61 -19.66 -5.96
N GLN A 298 -3.45 -19.13 -7.18
CA GLN A 298 -3.35 -19.90 -8.42
C GLN A 298 -1.92 -20.05 -8.96
N LEU A 299 -0.89 -19.63 -8.20
CA LEU A 299 0.51 -19.57 -8.64
C LEU A 299 0.97 -20.86 -9.34
N ASP A 300 0.69 -22.02 -8.78
CA ASP A 300 1.07 -23.33 -9.35
C ASP A 300 0.50 -23.58 -10.74
N SER A 301 -0.59 -22.91 -11.09
CA SER A 301 -1.22 -23.05 -12.40
C SER A 301 -0.50 -22.30 -13.52
N TYR A 302 0.34 -21.30 -13.20
CA TYR A 302 0.96 -20.42 -14.21
C TYR A 302 2.46 -20.17 -14.06
N LYS A 303 3.07 -20.39 -12.87
CA LYS A 303 4.48 -20.08 -12.61
C LYS A 303 5.46 -20.71 -13.61
N ASP A 304 5.15 -21.89 -14.13
CA ASP A 304 5.98 -22.66 -15.06
C ASP A 304 5.52 -22.52 -16.52
N ALA A 305 4.60 -21.60 -16.82
CA ALA A 305 4.12 -21.39 -18.20
C ALA A 305 5.24 -20.93 -19.12
N SER A 306 5.43 -21.65 -20.26
CA SER A 306 6.57 -21.45 -21.16
C SER A 306 6.66 -20.07 -21.78
N ASN A 307 5.54 -19.33 -21.81
CA ASN A 307 5.44 -17.98 -22.41
C ASN A 307 5.44 -16.83 -21.40
N LEU A 308 5.59 -17.11 -20.09
CA LEU A 308 5.55 -16.09 -19.06
C LEU A 308 6.91 -15.92 -18.35
N ASN A 309 7.19 -14.72 -17.92
CA ASN A 309 8.14 -14.38 -16.87
C ASN A 309 7.35 -13.92 -15.67
N ILE A 310 7.70 -14.40 -14.49
CA ILE A 310 7.04 -14.04 -13.24
C ILE A 310 7.92 -13.08 -12.48
N VAL A 311 7.34 -12.00 -12.00
CA VAL A 311 8.02 -11.01 -11.14
C VAL A 311 7.20 -10.80 -9.87
N GLY A 312 7.89 -10.45 -8.79
CA GLY A 312 7.31 -10.13 -7.50
C GLY A 312 7.58 -8.70 -7.09
N SER A 313 6.71 -8.16 -6.25
CA SER A 313 6.91 -6.90 -5.55
C SER A 313 6.27 -6.97 -4.17
N LEU A 314 6.78 -6.16 -3.23
CA LEU A 314 6.14 -6.03 -1.92
C LEU A 314 4.81 -5.31 -2.05
N ASN A 315 3.78 -5.86 -1.42
CA ASN A 315 2.49 -5.21 -1.30
C ASN A 315 2.54 -4.12 -0.22
N SER A 316 1.88 -2.99 -0.46
CA SER A 316 1.70 -1.93 0.54
C SER A 316 0.58 -2.23 1.54
N SER A 317 0.14 -3.48 1.61
CA SER A 317 -0.95 -3.92 2.49
C SER A 317 -0.46 -4.98 3.47
N TYR A 318 -1.12 -5.06 4.62
CA TYR A 318 -0.88 -6.12 5.59
C TYR A 318 -2.18 -6.65 6.19
N GLU A 319 -2.12 -7.89 6.64
CA GLU A 319 -3.20 -8.53 7.40
C GLU A 319 -2.90 -8.46 8.90
N TYR A 320 -3.93 -8.33 9.71
CA TYR A 320 -3.79 -8.24 11.16
C TYR A 320 -4.99 -8.82 11.89
N ILE A 321 -4.78 -9.22 13.15
CA ILE A 321 -5.83 -9.51 14.11
C ILE A 321 -5.90 -8.36 15.10
N SER A 322 -7.09 -7.87 15.40
CA SER A 322 -7.28 -6.81 16.38
C SER A 322 -8.50 -7.10 17.28
N PHE A 323 -8.73 -6.23 18.24
CA PHE A 323 -9.63 -6.47 19.35
C PHE A 323 -10.60 -5.30 19.53
N ASN A 324 -11.80 -5.59 20.00
CA ASN A 324 -12.75 -4.56 20.39
C ASN A 324 -12.45 -4.12 21.83
N LEU A 325 -11.73 -3.00 21.97
CA LEU A 325 -11.30 -2.46 23.26
C LEU A 325 -12.12 -1.24 23.72
N GLY A 326 -13.10 -0.78 22.92
CA GLY A 326 -13.83 0.43 23.26
C GLY A 326 -14.82 0.85 22.18
N LYS A 327 -15.01 2.15 22.03
CA LYS A 327 -15.89 2.74 21.00
C LYS A 327 -15.31 4.05 20.48
N TYR A 328 -15.76 4.47 19.32
CA TYR A 328 -15.57 5.85 18.85
C TYR A 328 -16.69 6.71 19.44
N ASP A 329 -16.34 7.82 20.09
CA ASP A 329 -17.29 8.79 20.62
C ASP A 329 -17.46 9.91 19.60
N GLU A 330 -18.54 9.87 18.84
CA GLU A 330 -18.87 10.84 17.79
C GLU A 330 -18.98 12.27 18.33
N ALA A 331 -19.48 12.43 19.56
CA ALA A 331 -19.64 13.76 20.16
C ALA A 331 -18.31 14.38 20.59
N ALA A 332 -17.36 13.54 21.02
CA ALA A 332 -16.01 13.94 21.40
C ALA A 332 -15.02 13.88 20.23
N GLY A 333 -15.39 13.27 19.10
CA GLY A 333 -14.53 13.08 17.94
C GLY A 333 -13.30 12.21 18.22
N LYS A 334 -13.41 11.21 19.10
CA LYS A 334 -12.26 10.39 19.51
C LYS A 334 -12.62 8.99 20.00
N ASN A 335 -11.60 8.14 20.02
CA ASN A 335 -11.70 6.79 20.56
C ASN A 335 -11.69 6.83 22.10
N VAL A 336 -12.50 5.97 22.71
CA VAL A 336 -12.60 5.82 24.16
C VAL A 336 -12.54 4.34 24.52
N MET A 337 -11.54 3.95 25.30
CA MET A 337 -11.39 2.58 25.78
C MET A 337 -12.46 2.22 26.81
N ASN A 338 -12.86 0.95 26.78
CA ASN A 338 -13.65 0.32 27.83
C ASN A 338 -12.73 -0.52 28.72
N GLU A 339 -12.46 -0.08 29.92
CA GLU A 339 -11.59 -0.80 30.88
C GLU A 339 -12.10 -2.22 31.19
N ASN A 340 -13.42 -2.46 31.02
CA ASN A 340 -14.05 -3.76 31.19
C ASN A 340 -14.24 -4.56 29.91
N ALA A 341 -13.60 -4.13 28.79
CA ALA A 341 -13.65 -4.91 27.56
C ALA A 341 -13.02 -6.30 27.79
N LYS A 342 -13.68 -7.33 27.26
CA LYS A 342 -13.25 -8.73 27.41
C LYS A 342 -11.79 -8.94 26.99
N MET A 343 -11.37 -8.24 25.95
CA MET A 343 -10.02 -8.34 25.37
C MET A 343 -9.03 -7.32 25.95
N ASN A 344 -9.35 -6.61 27.05
CA ASN A 344 -8.47 -5.58 27.60
C ASN A 344 -7.18 -6.12 28.25
N ASP A 345 -7.13 -7.42 28.57
CA ASP A 345 -5.93 -8.05 29.12
C ASP A 345 -4.83 -8.23 28.07
N VAL A 346 -3.71 -7.53 28.25
CA VAL A 346 -2.55 -7.59 27.34
C VAL A 346 -2.00 -9.02 27.21
N LYS A 347 -1.93 -9.79 28.32
CA LYS A 347 -1.41 -11.17 28.27
C LYS A 347 -2.32 -12.10 27.47
N LEU A 348 -3.65 -11.89 27.52
CA LEU A 348 -4.57 -12.62 26.67
C LEU A 348 -4.33 -12.32 25.19
N ARG A 349 -4.18 -11.03 24.82
CA ARG A 349 -3.89 -10.63 23.43
C ARG A 349 -2.56 -11.18 22.94
N GLN A 350 -1.52 -11.11 23.79
CA GLN A 350 -0.22 -11.70 23.47
C GLN A 350 -0.29 -13.23 23.32
N ALA A 351 -1.05 -13.91 24.17
CA ALA A 351 -1.24 -15.36 24.07
C ALA A 351 -1.95 -15.74 22.75
N ILE A 352 -2.95 -14.98 22.33
CA ILE A 352 -3.61 -15.14 21.02
C ILE A 352 -2.61 -15.02 19.88
N ALA A 353 -1.66 -14.07 19.97
CA ALA A 353 -0.63 -13.85 18.98
C ALA A 353 0.39 -15.01 18.91
N TYR A 354 0.91 -15.47 20.05
CA TYR A 354 1.86 -16.60 20.09
C TYR A 354 1.24 -17.96 19.73
N ALA A 355 -0.09 -18.07 19.75
CA ALA A 355 -0.78 -19.33 19.44
C ALA A 355 -0.90 -19.60 17.93
N ILE A 356 -0.65 -18.65 17.04
CA ILE A 356 -0.87 -18.79 15.60
C ILE A 356 0.44 -19.02 14.84
N ASP A 357 0.45 -20.02 13.93
CA ASP A 357 1.60 -20.33 13.07
C ASP A 357 1.45 -19.71 11.68
N THR A 358 1.72 -18.40 11.63
CA THR A 358 1.63 -17.62 10.38
C THR A 358 2.64 -18.11 9.33
N LYS A 359 3.81 -18.62 9.74
CA LYS A 359 4.82 -19.13 8.82
C LYS A 359 4.29 -20.35 8.06
N THR A 360 3.84 -21.37 8.78
CA THR A 360 3.30 -22.60 8.15
C THR A 360 2.06 -22.28 7.30
N ALA A 361 1.21 -21.35 7.74
CA ALA A 361 0.05 -20.94 6.95
C ALA A 361 0.45 -20.21 5.65
N GLY A 362 1.41 -19.30 5.70
CA GLY A 362 1.93 -18.62 4.52
C GLY A 362 2.51 -19.59 3.48
N GLU A 363 3.31 -20.56 3.95
CA GLU A 363 3.89 -21.61 3.11
C GLU A 363 2.82 -22.55 2.49
N SER A 364 1.83 -22.99 3.28
CA SER A 364 0.88 -24.02 2.86
C SER A 364 -0.35 -23.50 2.12
N LEU A 365 -0.85 -22.30 2.46
CA LEU A 365 -2.08 -21.74 1.91
C LEU A 365 -1.83 -20.69 0.82
N TYR A 366 -0.65 -20.05 0.84
CA TYR A 366 -0.33 -18.91 -0.04
C TYR A 366 0.98 -19.11 -0.81
N ASN A 367 1.41 -20.36 -1.00
CA ASN A 367 2.60 -20.71 -1.78
C ASN A 367 3.90 -20.03 -1.30
N GLY A 368 3.98 -19.63 -0.03
CA GLY A 368 5.09 -18.88 0.53
C GLY A 368 5.11 -17.38 0.22
N LEU A 369 4.07 -16.86 -0.47
CA LEU A 369 3.97 -15.43 -0.84
C LEU A 369 3.37 -14.55 0.25
N TYR A 370 2.87 -15.14 1.31
CA TYR A 370 2.45 -14.45 2.53
C TYR A 370 3.49 -14.73 3.61
N HIS A 371 4.16 -13.68 4.06
CA HIS A 371 5.24 -13.75 5.04
C HIS A 371 4.75 -13.31 6.40
N PRO A 372 5.21 -13.92 7.52
CA PRO A 372 4.89 -13.44 8.85
C PRO A 372 5.30 -11.98 9.01
N ALA A 373 4.38 -11.12 9.38
CA ALA A 373 4.66 -9.74 9.72
C ALA A 373 5.09 -9.62 11.20
N ASN A 374 6.15 -8.85 11.47
CA ASN A 374 6.63 -8.63 12.83
C ASN A 374 6.16 -7.29 13.42
N SER A 375 5.67 -6.37 12.59
CA SER A 375 5.30 -5.00 12.93
C SER A 375 4.09 -4.51 12.15
N LEU A 376 3.39 -3.49 12.69
CA LEU A 376 2.34 -2.74 11.98
C LEU A 376 2.91 -1.71 10.99
N ILE A 377 4.22 -1.46 11.03
CA ILE A 377 4.98 -0.77 9.98
C ILE A 377 5.69 -1.86 9.17
N ILE A 378 5.21 -2.14 8.00
CA ILE A 378 5.61 -3.29 7.18
C ILE A 378 6.93 -3.08 6.44
N SER A 379 7.54 -4.18 5.98
CA SER A 379 8.83 -4.16 5.28
C SER A 379 8.82 -3.35 3.97
N PHE A 380 7.63 -3.10 3.40
CA PHE A 380 7.41 -2.16 2.31
C PHE A 380 8.02 -0.77 2.57
N PHE A 381 8.13 -0.31 3.82
CA PHE A 381 8.67 0.99 4.19
C PHE A 381 10.20 1.01 4.41
N GLY A 382 10.91 -0.03 4.00
CA GLY A 382 12.38 -0.05 4.04
C GLY A 382 12.94 0.20 5.44
N ASP A 383 13.79 1.22 5.59
CA ASP A 383 14.51 1.52 6.85
C ASP A 383 13.60 1.97 8.01
N ILE A 384 12.39 2.44 7.72
CA ILE A 384 11.38 2.79 8.73
C ILE A 384 10.87 1.55 9.46
N HIS A 385 10.79 0.43 8.75
CA HIS A 385 10.44 -0.85 9.35
C HIS A 385 11.56 -1.37 10.27
N ASP A 386 11.20 -1.76 11.49
CA ASP A 386 12.16 -2.37 12.42
C ASP A 386 12.29 -3.88 12.19
N SER A 387 13.18 -4.26 11.28
CA SER A 387 13.47 -5.67 10.98
C SER A 387 14.10 -6.44 12.14
N GLU A 388 14.61 -5.74 13.19
CA GLU A 388 15.18 -6.36 14.38
C GLU A 388 14.12 -6.66 15.46
N LEU A 389 12.89 -6.16 15.29
CA LEU A 389 11.79 -6.46 16.19
C LEU A 389 11.41 -7.94 16.06
N GLU A 390 11.48 -8.69 17.15
CA GLU A 390 11.21 -10.14 17.13
C GLU A 390 9.77 -10.47 16.68
N GLY A 391 8.80 -9.60 17.02
CA GLY A 391 7.39 -9.83 16.72
C GLY A 391 6.81 -11.03 17.48
N TYR A 392 5.75 -11.63 16.93
CA TYR A 392 5.10 -12.80 17.50
C TYR A 392 5.39 -14.04 16.65
N THR A 393 6.31 -14.87 17.13
CA THR A 393 6.59 -16.19 16.54
C THR A 393 5.72 -17.26 17.19
N TYR A 394 5.33 -18.30 16.45
CA TYR A 394 4.54 -19.40 16.97
C TYR A 394 5.21 -20.08 18.17
N ASP A 395 4.59 -19.93 19.33
CA ASP A 395 5.02 -20.55 20.59
C ASP A 395 3.79 -20.86 21.48
N PRO A 396 3.12 -21.98 21.24
CA PRO A 396 1.92 -22.35 22.00
C PRO A 396 2.18 -22.58 23.49
N GLU A 397 3.39 -22.96 23.89
CA GLU A 397 3.73 -23.13 25.30
C GLU A 397 3.89 -21.76 26.01
N LYS A 398 4.45 -20.77 25.32
CA LYS A 398 4.47 -19.38 25.81
C LYS A 398 3.05 -18.81 25.88
N ALA A 399 2.18 -19.12 24.90
CA ALA A 399 0.78 -18.72 24.93
C ALA A 399 0.06 -19.30 26.15
N LYS A 400 0.18 -20.60 26.40
CA LYS A 400 -0.39 -21.28 27.60
C LYS A 400 0.12 -20.65 28.89
N LYS A 401 1.41 -20.38 29.00
CA LYS A 401 2.02 -19.74 30.15
C LYS A 401 1.45 -18.33 30.41
N LEU A 402 1.28 -17.52 29.37
CA LEU A 402 0.68 -16.19 29.46
C LEU A 402 -0.77 -16.26 29.95
N LEU A 403 -1.56 -17.23 29.46
CA LEU A 403 -2.93 -17.48 29.91
C LEU A 403 -2.97 -17.90 31.39
N ASP A 404 -2.07 -18.79 31.82
CA ASP A 404 -1.96 -19.21 33.22
C ASP A 404 -1.62 -18.02 34.14
N GLU A 405 -0.62 -17.22 33.74
CA GLU A 405 -0.21 -16.01 34.49
C GLU A 405 -1.32 -14.95 34.53
N ALA A 406 -2.13 -14.85 33.49
CA ALA A 406 -3.27 -13.94 33.43
C ALA A 406 -4.49 -14.45 34.21
N GLY A 407 -4.50 -15.74 34.60
CA GLY A 407 -5.55 -16.34 35.42
C GLY A 407 -6.65 -17.07 34.64
N TYR A 408 -6.46 -17.28 33.32
CA TYR A 408 -7.33 -18.13 32.51
C TYR A 408 -6.90 -19.59 32.68
N LYS A 409 -7.75 -20.41 33.32
CA LYS A 409 -7.40 -21.79 33.69
C LYS A 409 -8.52 -22.75 33.34
N ASP A 410 -8.18 -23.92 32.84
CA ASP A 410 -9.10 -25.04 32.73
C ASP A 410 -9.40 -25.56 34.16
N VAL A 411 -10.56 -25.24 34.71
CA VAL A 411 -10.91 -25.59 36.08
C VAL A 411 -11.80 -26.83 36.17
N ASP A 412 -12.46 -27.24 35.08
CA ASP A 412 -13.31 -28.42 35.05
C ASP A 412 -12.68 -29.64 34.33
N GLY A 413 -11.55 -29.41 33.62
CA GLY A 413 -10.75 -30.44 32.99
C GLY A 413 -11.22 -30.84 31.59
N ASP A 414 -12.02 -30.00 30.92
CA ASP A 414 -12.53 -30.26 29.57
C ASP A 414 -11.56 -29.84 28.44
N GLY A 415 -10.43 -29.21 28.80
CA GLY A 415 -9.40 -28.73 27.89
C GLY A 415 -9.63 -27.29 27.41
N ILE A 416 -10.68 -26.64 27.86
CA ILE A 416 -10.99 -25.23 27.59
C ILE A 416 -10.77 -24.42 28.87
N ARG A 417 -10.29 -23.20 28.73
CA ARG A 417 -9.98 -22.32 29.86
C ARG A 417 -11.17 -21.41 30.18
N GLU A 418 -11.52 -21.37 31.43
CA GLU A 418 -12.48 -20.41 31.97
C GLU A 418 -11.86 -19.02 32.12
N GLY A 419 -12.74 -18.02 32.26
CA GLY A 419 -12.37 -16.66 32.63
C GLY A 419 -11.79 -16.58 34.05
N LYS A 420 -11.21 -15.43 34.38
CA LYS A 420 -10.62 -15.16 35.71
C LYS A 420 -11.59 -15.35 36.89
N ASP A 421 -12.88 -15.32 36.59
CA ASP A 421 -13.97 -15.56 37.57
C ASP A 421 -14.40 -17.05 37.65
N GLY A 422 -13.72 -17.92 36.92
CA GLY A 422 -13.99 -19.36 36.85
C GLY A 422 -15.25 -19.76 36.07
N LYS A 423 -15.76 -18.85 35.22
CA LYS A 423 -16.90 -19.14 34.35
C LYS A 423 -16.46 -19.32 32.92
N GLU A 424 -17.34 -19.92 32.11
CA GLU A 424 -17.14 -20.05 30.67
C GLU A 424 -16.65 -18.74 30.04
N PHE A 425 -15.55 -18.84 29.28
CA PHE A 425 -14.93 -17.72 28.60
C PHE A 425 -14.91 -17.97 27.09
N LYS A 426 -15.89 -17.41 26.41
CA LYS A 426 -16.04 -17.50 24.97
C LYS A 426 -15.59 -16.21 24.28
N ILE A 427 -14.82 -16.34 23.20
CA ILE A 427 -14.36 -15.25 22.36
C ILE A 427 -15.10 -15.32 21.02
N THR A 428 -15.72 -14.23 20.62
CA THR A 428 -16.39 -14.10 19.31
C THR A 428 -15.45 -13.44 18.31
N PHE A 429 -15.15 -14.17 17.24
CA PHE A 429 -14.20 -13.77 16.21
C PHE A 429 -14.90 -13.44 14.88
N ALA A 430 -14.69 -12.23 14.35
CA ALA A 430 -15.16 -11.84 13.04
C ALA A 430 -14.04 -11.94 12.00
N ALA A 431 -14.33 -12.50 10.83
CA ALA A 431 -13.39 -12.61 9.74
C ALA A 431 -14.08 -12.35 8.39
N ARG A 432 -13.36 -11.74 7.46
CA ARG A 432 -13.85 -11.40 6.12
C ARG A 432 -13.94 -12.65 5.24
N LYS A 433 -15.00 -12.74 4.45
CA LYS A 433 -15.10 -13.71 3.37
C LYS A 433 -14.25 -13.23 2.18
N ARG A 434 -13.29 -14.06 1.77
CA ARG A 434 -12.40 -13.76 0.63
C ARG A 434 -12.24 -15.02 -0.26
N THR A 435 -11.04 -15.60 -0.32
CA THR A 435 -10.71 -16.80 -1.08
C THR A 435 -10.90 -18.08 -0.25
N GLU A 436 -10.86 -19.24 -0.89
CA GLU A 436 -10.86 -20.54 -0.19
C GLU A 436 -9.67 -20.68 0.76
N ALA A 437 -8.48 -20.17 0.37
CA ALA A 437 -7.31 -20.15 1.23
C ALA A 437 -7.53 -19.31 2.49
N ASN A 438 -8.20 -18.16 2.37
CA ASN A 438 -8.57 -17.35 3.54
C ASN A 438 -9.59 -18.05 4.45
N GLU A 439 -10.59 -18.75 3.88
CA GLU A 439 -11.52 -19.56 4.68
C GLU A 439 -10.79 -20.66 5.46
N ALA A 440 -9.83 -21.35 4.82
CA ALA A 440 -9.01 -22.35 5.48
C ALA A 440 -8.14 -21.75 6.59
N LEU A 441 -7.53 -20.57 6.36
CA LEU A 441 -6.75 -19.85 7.38
C LEU A 441 -7.60 -19.51 8.61
N VAL A 442 -8.82 -19.02 8.41
CA VAL A 442 -9.75 -18.67 9.50
C VAL A 442 -10.06 -19.90 10.36
N GLN A 443 -10.30 -21.07 9.76
CA GLN A 443 -10.51 -22.31 10.50
C GLN A 443 -9.23 -22.76 11.24
N GLN A 444 -8.07 -22.54 10.62
CA GLN A 444 -6.78 -22.87 11.23
C GLN A 444 -6.51 -22.00 12.46
N TYR A 445 -6.82 -20.69 12.42
CA TYR A 445 -6.73 -19.81 13.58
C TYR A 445 -7.56 -20.34 14.75
N ILE A 446 -8.81 -20.71 14.52
CA ILE A 446 -9.70 -21.27 15.56
C ILE A 446 -9.12 -22.56 16.14
N ALA A 447 -8.56 -23.44 15.28
CA ALA A 447 -7.93 -24.68 15.73
C ALA A 447 -6.71 -24.42 16.63
N TRP A 448 -5.82 -23.52 16.26
CA TRP A 448 -4.65 -23.16 17.05
C TRP A 448 -5.02 -22.53 18.40
N TRP A 449 -6.00 -21.64 18.45
CA TRP A 449 -6.46 -21.06 19.71
C TRP A 449 -7.08 -22.13 20.63
N LYS A 450 -7.78 -23.10 20.06
CA LYS A 450 -8.29 -24.25 20.81
C LYS A 450 -7.17 -25.11 21.42
N GLU A 451 -6.05 -25.29 20.73
CA GLU A 451 -4.87 -26.04 21.23
C GLU A 451 -4.25 -25.43 22.49
N VAL A 452 -4.42 -24.12 22.69
CA VAL A 452 -3.98 -23.43 23.90
C VAL A 452 -5.11 -23.26 24.92
N GLY A 453 -6.30 -23.85 24.65
CA GLY A 453 -7.44 -23.90 25.55
C GLY A 453 -8.39 -22.70 25.42
N LEU A 454 -8.35 -21.92 24.34
CA LEU A 454 -9.30 -20.82 24.14
C LEU A 454 -10.53 -21.29 23.36
N ASN A 455 -11.74 -20.90 23.84
CA ASN A 455 -13.00 -21.12 23.14
C ASN A 455 -13.29 -19.94 22.20
N VAL A 456 -13.01 -20.15 20.91
CA VAL A 456 -13.22 -19.10 19.88
C VAL A 456 -14.27 -19.57 18.88
N GLU A 457 -15.30 -18.75 18.65
CA GLU A 457 -16.35 -19.02 17.66
C GLU A 457 -16.48 -17.86 16.68
N LEU A 458 -16.88 -18.18 15.44
CA LEU A 458 -17.15 -17.14 14.44
C LEU A 458 -18.40 -16.33 14.79
N TYR A 459 -18.32 -15.01 14.58
CA TYR A 459 -19.35 -14.02 14.88
C TYR A 459 -20.76 -14.39 14.37
N THR A 460 -20.85 -14.88 13.13
CA THR A 460 -22.14 -15.34 12.56
C THR A 460 -22.14 -16.84 12.27
N GLY A 461 -21.21 -17.59 12.87
CA GLY A 461 -20.96 -19.00 12.56
C GLY A 461 -20.25 -19.21 11.21
N ARG A 462 -19.85 -18.14 10.53
CA ARG A 462 -19.15 -18.13 9.23
C ARG A 462 -18.40 -16.82 9.04
N THR A 463 -17.56 -16.75 8.00
CA THR A 463 -16.98 -15.50 7.51
C THR A 463 -18.06 -14.56 6.95
N VAL A 464 -17.80 -13.26 7.00
CA VAL A 464 -18.76 -12.20 6.69
C VAL A 464 -18.34 -11.48 5.41
N GLU A 465 -19.31 -11.11 4.58
CA GLU A 465 -19.05 -10.28 3.39
C GLU A 465 -18.32 -8.99 3.79
N VAL A 466 -17.38 -8.50 2.95
CA VAL A 466 -16.38 -7.49 3.31
C VAL A 466 -17.01 -6.20 3.81
N ASN A 467 -18.02 -5.66 3.12
CA ASN A 467 -18.66 -4.39 3.54
C ASN A 467 -19.43 -4.57 4.86
N THR A 468 -20.22 -5.64 4.96
CA THR A 468 -20.94 -5.99 6.21
C THR A 468 -19.99 -6.20 7.38
N PHE A 469 -18.80 -6.77 7.14
CA PHE A 469 -17.77 -6.94 8.15
C PHE A 469 -17.26 -5.58 8.64
N TYR A 470 -16.85 -4.68 7.74
CA TYR A 470 -16.33 -3.38 8.15
C TYR A 470 -17.40 -2.50 8.79
N ASP A 471 -18.64 -2.54 8.31
CA ASP A 471 -19.77 -1.84 8.94
C ASP A 471 -19.95 -2.26 10.41
N ALA A 472 -19.88 -3.58 10.69
CA ALA A 472 -20.00 -4.09 12.05
C ALA A 472 -18.81 -3.67 12.95
N ILE A 473 -17.58 -3.70 12.40
CA ILE A 473 -16.38 -3.28 13.14
C ILE A 473 -16.41 -1.79 13.43
N GLN A 474 -16.76 -0.95 12.44
CA GLN A 474 -16.86 0.51 12.61
C GLN A 474 -17.94 0.88 13.62
N ALA A 475 -19.08 0.20 13.59
CA ALA A 475 -20.17 0.38 14.54
C ALA A 475 -19.83 -0.10 15.97
N ASN A 476 -18.66 -0.75 16.16
CA ASN A 476 -18.26 -1.39 17.42
C ASN A 476 -19.33 -2.35 17.94
N ASP A 477 -19.78 -3.28 17.07
CA ASP A 477 -20.77 -4.29 17.46
C ASP A 477 -20.28 -5.02 18.72
N PRO A 478 -21.01 -4.93 19.86
CA PRO A 478 -20.59 -5.52 21.12
C PRO A 478 -20.56 -7.05 21.12
N ALA A 479 -21.10 -7.68 20.08
CA ALA A 479 -21.02 -9.12 19.89
C ALA A 479 -19.70 -9.58 19.31
N ILE A 480 -18.82 -8.66 18.86
CA ILE A 480 -17.49 -8.97 18.31
C ILE A 480 -16.43 -8.65 19.37
N ASP A 481 -15.63 -9.64 19.75
CA ASP A 481 -14.53 -9.48 20.70
C ASP A 481 -13.20 -9.22 19.99
N MET A 482 -12.94 -9.94 18.88
CA MET A 482 -11.77 -9.78 18.04
C MET A 482 -12.10 -10.01 16.56
N TYR A 483 -11.23 -9.56 15.68
CA TYR A 483 -11.45 -9.66 14.24
C TYR A 483 -10.15 -9.74 13.43
N ALA A 484 -10.21 -10.36 12.23
CA ALA A 484 -9.13 -10.37 11.25
C ALA A 484 -9.40 -9.34 10.16
N GLY A 485 -8.62 -8.29 10.15
CA GLY A 485 -8.69 -7.16 9.20
C GLY A 485 -7.47 -7.10 8.28
N GLY A 486 -7.46 -6.11 7.39
CA GLY A 486 -6.31 -5.75 6.55
C GLY A 486 -6.32 -4.26 6.26
N TRP A 487 -5.13 -3.70 6.10
CA TRP A 487 -4.93 -2.31 5.71
C TRP A 487 -4.07 -2.20 4.46
N SER A 488 -4.44 -1.29 3.58
CA SER A 488 -3.56 -0.73 2.55
C SER A 488 -3.02 0.60 3.10
N THR A 489 -1.70 0.71 3.24
CA THR A 489 -1.06 1.81 3.98
C THR A 489 -0.78 3.05 3.14
N GLY A 490 -0.85 2.93 1.80
CA GLY A 490 -0.33 3.98 0.93
C GLY A 490 1.20 4.09 1.02
N TYR A 491 1.74 5.29 0.82
CA TYR A 491 3.19 5.52 0.77
C TYR A 491 3.74 6.32 1.97
N ASP A 492 2.88 6.92 2.79
CA ASP A 492 3.29 7.54 4.06
C ASP A 492 3.30 6.49 5.17
N PRO A 493 4.46 6.25 5.84
CA PRO A 493 4.56 5.27 6.92
C PRO A 493 3.90 5.71 8.23
N ASN A 494 3.41 6.95 8.34
CA ASN A 494 2.88 7.51 9.59
C ASN A 494 1.64 6.75 10.07
N PRO A 495 1.71 6.07 11.23
CA PRO A 495 0.61 5.24 11.72
C PRO A 495 -0.49 6.03 12.44
N THR A 496 -0.35 7.34 12.60
CA THR A 496 -1.27 8.18 13.40
C THR A 496 -2.70 8.12 12.89
N GLY A 497 -2.90 8.12 11.57
CA GLY A 497 -4.22 8.02 10.93
C GLY A 497 -4.94 6.68 11.15
N LEU A 498 -4.19 5.63 11.54
CA LEU A 498 -4.75 4.30 11.82
C LEU A 498 -4.82 3.96 13.31
N TRP A 499 -3.94 4.52 14.15
CA TRP A 499 -3.78 4.08 15.53
C TRP A 499 -3.79 5.22 16.55
N GLY A 500 -4.07 6.46 16.11
CA GLY A 500 -4.20 7.63 16.98
C GLY A 500 -5.50 7.68 17.76
N GLU A 501 -5.53 8.49 18.82
CA GLU A 501 -6.72 8.69 19.67
C GLU A 501 -7.92 9.25 18.88
N VAL A 502 -7.68 10.18 17.95
CA VAL A 502 -8.73 10.82 17.14
C VAL A 502 -9.00 10.09 15.82
N ALA A 503 -8.18 9.09 15.47
CA ALA A 503 -8.30 8.38 14.20
C ALA A 503 -9.59 7.53 14.18
N GLN A 504 -10.50 7.80 13.25
CA GLN A 504 -11.71 7.01 13.05
C GLN A 504 -11.40 5.57 12.65
N PHE A 505 -10.29 5.37 11.92
CA PHE A 505 -9.81 4.05 11.51
C PHE A 505 -9.07 3.27 12.60
N ASN A 506 -8.89 3.84 13.80
CA ASN A 506 -8.44 3.07 14.96
C ASN A 506 -9.55 2.13 15.45
N MET A 507 -9.83 1.11 14.67
CA MET A 507 -10.95 0.19 14.93
C MET A 507 -10.73 -0.71 16.16
N SER A 508 -9.50 -0.77 16.69
CA SER A 508 -9.23 -1.39 17.98
C SER A 508 -9.78 -0.56 19.15
N ARG A 509 -9.91 0.75 18.94
CA ARG A 509 -10.26 1.74 19.96
C ARG A 509 -9.24 1.82 21.10
N PHE A 510 -8.04 1.32 20.87
CA PHE A 510 -6.94 1.42 21.82
C PHE A 510 -6.47 2.87 21.96
N VAL A 511 -6.41 3.34 23.19
CA VAL A 511 -5.93 4.68 23.56
C VAL A 511 -5.05 4.57 24.79
N SER A 512 -3.89 5.21 24.77
CA SER A 512 -3.06 5.42 25.96
C SER A 512 -2.20 6.66 25.79
N GLU A 513 -1.84 7.31 26.90
CA GLU A 513 -0.94 8.48 26.89
C GLU A 513 0.40 8.16 26.21
N GLU A 514 0.94 6.97 26.43
CA GLU A 514 2.23 6.58 25.81
C GLU A 514 2.08 6.36 24.29
N ASN A 515 0.96 5.77 23.81
CA ASN A 515 0.71 5.66 22.37
C ASN A 515 0.65 7.06 21.72
N THR A 516 -0.12 7.97 22.31
CA THR A 516 -0.25 9.34 21.80
C THR A 516 1.11 10.03 21.76
N LYS A 517 1.89 9.97 22.86
CA LYS A 517 3.24 10.56 22.92
C LYS A 517 4.19 10.00 21.85
N LEU A 518 4.14 8.69 21.59
CA LEU A 518 4.99 8.06 20.58
C LEU A 518 4.57 8.45 19.15
N LEU A 519 3.27 8.55 18.88
CA LEU A 519 2.73 9.03 17.60
C LEU A 519 3.06 10.52 17.39
N ASP A 520 2.93 11.34 18.44
CA ASP A 520 3.31 12.76 18.40
C ASP A 520 4.81 12.92 18.11
N ALA A 521 5.66 12.04 18.66
CA ALA A 521 7.09 12.06 18.37
C ALA A 521 7.39 11.77 16.89
N ILE A 522 6.67 10.83 16.26
CA ILE A 522 6.77 10.55 14.81
C ILE A 522 6.38 11.78 14.00
N SER A 523 5.29 12.46 14.39
CA SER A 523 4.74 13.60 13.67
C SER A 523 5.42 14.94 14.01
N SER A 524 6.35 14.94 14.97
CA SER A 524 7.00 16.16 15.47
C SER A 524 8.01 16.75 14.49
N VAL A 525 8.29 18.03 14.62
CA VAL A 525 9.31 18.73 13.83
C VAL A 525 10.73 18.18 14.04
N GLU A 526 11.02 17.58 15.18
CA GLU A 526 12.29 16.93 15.46
C GLU A 526 12.54 15.72 14.54
N SER A 527 11.48 15.09 14.07
CA SER A 527 11.50 13.93 13.17
C SER A 527 11.75 14.29 11.69
N PHE A 528 11.99 15.57 11.36
CA PHE A 528 12.69 15.92 10.12
C PHE A 528 14.18 15.54 10.14
N ASP A 529 14.76 15.33 11.31
CA ASP A 529 16.05 14.66 11.45
C ASP A 529 15.88 13.15 11.25
N GLU A 530 16.52 12.60 10.24
CA GLU A 530 16.36 11.20 9.83
C GLU A 530 16.60 10.19 10.95
N LYS A 531 17.63 10.45 11.79
CA LYS A 531 17.94 9.55 12.90
C LYS A 531 16.84 9.56 13.96
N LYS A 532 16.34 10.75 14.32
CA LYS A 532 15.24 10.88 15.28
C LYS A 532 13.95 10.28 14.72
N ASN A 533 13.71 10.45 13.42
CA ASN A 533 12.59 9.83 12.73
C ASN A 533 12.61 8.30 12.90
N LEU A 534 13.72 7.64 12.53
CA LEU A 534 13.89 6.19 12.69
C LEU A 534 13.76 5.74 14.15
N GLU A 535 14.35 6.48 15.10
CA GLU A 535 14.23 6.19 16.53
C GLU A 535 12.79 6.27 17.01
N SER A 536 12.01 7.26 16.55
CA SER A 536 10.60 7.43 16.90
C SER A 536 9.74 6.29 16.35
N TYR A 537 9.92 5.90 15.09
CA TYR A 537 9.23 4.75 14.50
C TYR A 537 9.56 3.43 15.20
N LYS A 538 10.82 3.17 15.51
CA LYS A 538 11.24 1.96 16.24
C LYS A 538 10.63 1.90 17.64
N ALA A 539 10.61 3.04 18.34
CA ALA A 539 9.99 3.11 19.67
C ALA A 539 8.49 2.79 19.63
N TRP A 540 7.76 3.33 18.65
CA TRP A 540 6.35 3.05 18.49
C TRP A 540 6.08 1.59 18.09
N GLN A 541 6.83 1.03 17.14
CA GLN A 541 6.69 -0.36 16.71
C GLN A 541 6.87 -1.33 17.88
N LYS A 542 7.90 -1.11 18.70
CA LYS A 542 8.13 -1.88 19.91
C LYS A 542 6.96 -1.78 20.89
N TYR A 543 6.49 -0.56 21.15
CA TYR A 543 5.35 -0.34 22.04
C TYR A 543 4.07 -1.01 21.52
N ALA A 544 3.77 -0.88 20.23
CA ALA A 544 2.62 -1.51 19.60
C ALA A 544 2.65 -3.04 19.76
N ALA A 545 3.82 -3.66 19.54
CA ALA A 545 4.02 -5.09 19.79
C ALA A 545 3.82 -5.45 21.26
N GLU A 546 4.38 -4.68 22.22
CA GLU A 546 4.20 -4.93 23.65
C GLU A 546 2.76 -4.84 24.09
N GLN A 547 1.97 -3.91 23.54
CA GLN A 547 0.56 -3.71 23.87
C GLN A 547 -0.39 -4.67 23.14
N ALA A 548 0.04 -5.23 22.02
CA ALA A 548 -0.76 -6.18 21.22
C ALA A 548 -2.21 -5.73 20.95
N PHE A 549 -2.44 -4.44 20.76
CA PHE A 549 -3.78 -3.94 20.43
C PHE A 549 -4.20 -4.30 19.00
N ALA A 550 -3.21 -4.53 18.15
CA ALA A 550 -3.31 -5.15 16.84
C ALA A 550 -2.08 -6.03 16.64
N ILE A 551 -2.30 -7.24 16.12
CA ILE A 551 -1.28 -8.26 15.88
C ILE A 551 -1.08 -8.32 14.38
N PRO A 552 0.05 -7.84 13.83
CA PRO A 552 0.35 -8.04 12.43
C PRO A 552 0.49 -9.55 12.16
N THR A 553 -0.12 -10.05 11.10
CA THR A 553 -0.08 -11.47 10.78
C THR A 553 0.70 -11.75 9.52
N PHE A 554 0.39 -11.03 8.44
CA PHE A 554 1.04 -11.24 7.16
C PHE A 554 1.34 -9.92 6.44
N GLU A 555 2.50 -9.90 5.81
CA GLU A 555 2.82 -9.10 4.63
C GLU A 555 2.74 -10.01 3.41
N SER A 556 2.50 -9.48 2.22
CA SER A 556 2.38 -10.30 1.01
C SER A 556 3.21 -9.77 -0.14
N GLU A 557 3.59 -10.67 -1.04
CA GLU A 557 4.08 -10.30 -2.36
C GLU A 557 2.93 -10.22 -3.35
N GLU A 558 2.98 -9.22 -4.24
CA GLU A 558 2.18 -9.17 -5.45
C GLU A 558 2.94 -9.86 -6.58
N ILE A 559 2.25 -10.65 -7.36
CA ILE A 559 2.82 -11.39 -8.48
C ILE A 559 2.31 -10.81 -9.79
N THR A 560 3.23 -10.38 -10.64
CA THR A 560 2.93 -9.96 -12.00
C THR A 560 3.48 -10.98 -13.00
N ALA A 561 2.63 -11.43 -13.91
CA ALA A 561 3.07 -12.22 -15.06
C ALA A 561 3.31 -11.31 -16.26
N LEU A 562 4.43 -11.52 -16.92
CA LEU A 562 4.85 -10.82 -18.12
C LEU A 562 4.96 -11.79 -19.29
N ASN A 563 4.29 -11.50 -20.40
CA ASN A 563 4.50 -12.25 -21.63
C ASN A 563 5.98 -12.14 -22.06
N LYS A 564 6.58 -13.21 -22.57
CA LYS A 564 8.00 -13.25 -22.97
C LYS A 564 8.38 -12.24 -24.06
N ARG A 565 7.44 -11.57 -24.69
CA ARG A 565 7.75 -10.44 -25.59
C ARG A 565 8.00 -9.11 -24.85
N VAL A 566 7.68 -9.02 -23.53
CA VAL A 566 7.89 -7.83 -22.72
C VAL A 566 9.36 -7.67 -22.35
N LYS A 567 9.90 -6.46 -22.52
CA LYS A 567 11.27 -6.08 -22.22
C LYS A 567 11.29 -4.83 -21.34
N ASN A 568 12.29 -4.73 -20.45
CA ASN A 568 12.54 -3.59 -19.57
C ASN A 568 11.41 -3.33 -18.55
N TYR A 569 10.87 -4.38 -17.95
CA TYR A 569 9.94 -4.27 -16.84
C TYR A 569 10.70 -4.19 -15.51
N ASP A 570 10.26 -3.28 -14.64
CA ASP A 570 10.77 -3.14 -13.27
C ASP A 570 9.62 -2.75 -12.34
N SER A 571 9.36 -3.55 -11.33
CA SER A 571 8.32 -3.29 -10.33
C SER A 571 8.76 -2.39 -9.17
N ASN A 572 10.08 -2.11 -9.03
CA ASN A 572 10.61 -1.28 -7.95
C ASN A 572 10.52 0.21 -8.22
N TYR A 573 10.28 0.60 -9.46
CA TYR A 573 10.17 2.01 -9.82
C TYR A 573 8.72 2.43 -9.91
N GLY A 574 8.39 3.50 -9.22
CA GLY A 574 7.22 4.27 -9.53
C GLY A 574 7.25 4.65 -11.02
N SER A 575 6.08 4.72 -11.65
CA SER A 575 5.96 5.28 -12.99
C SER A 575 6.50 6.70 -13.00
N ALA A 576 6.78 7.23 -14.19
CA ALA A 576 7.07 8.66 -14.35
C ALA A 576 5.99 9.59 -13.77
N SER A 577 4.80 9.04 -13.52
CA SER A 577 3.68 9.70 -12.87
C SER A 577 3.68 9.57 -11.35
N GLY A 578 4.62 8.82 -10.75
CA GLY A 578 4.57 8.47 -9.34
C GLY A 578 3.47 7.46 -8.96
N LYS A 579 2.82 6.83 -9.95
CA LYS A 579 1.71 5.89 -9.76
C LYS A 579 2.02 4.54 -10.43
N GLY A 580 2.70 3.65 -9.72
CA GLY A 580 2.93 2.27 -10.19
C GLY A 580 4.01 2.13 -11.27
N ILE A 581 3.81 1.18 -12.17
CA ILE A 581 4.81 0.72 -13.14
C ILE A 581 5.00 1.73 -14.27
N ALA A 582 6.25 1.96 -14.68
CA ALA A 582 6.59 2.85 -15.81
C ALA A 582 6.29 2.18 -17.16
N LEU A 583 5.01 2.07 -17.51
CA LEU A 583 4.53 1.41 -18.75
C LEU A 583 5.07 2.09 -20.02
N GLU A 584 5.41 3.38 -19.95
CA GLU A 584 6.02 4.12 -21.06
C GLU A 584 7.43 3.64 -21.43
N ASN A 585 8.11 2.93 -20.54
CA ASN A 585 9.46 2.39 -20.76
C ASN A 585 9.44 0.95 -21.30
N ILE A 586 8.29 0.31 -21.34
CA ILE A 586 8.16 -1.07 -21.83
C ILE A 586 8.38 -1.13 -23.33
N GLU A 587 9.26 -2.05 -23.75
CA GLU A 587 9.46 -2.43 -25.14
C GLU A 587 8.91 -3.84 -25.38
N LEU A 588 8.50 -4.11 -26.63
CA LEU A 588 8.00 -5.42 -27.04
C LEU A 588 8.91 -6.00 -28.14
N THR A 589 9.27 -7.25 -28.04
CA THR A 589 10.18 -7.94 -28.98
C THR A 589 9.46 -8.68 -30.11
N ALA A 590 8.12 -8.66 -30.12
CA ALA A 590 7.28 -9.27 -31.16
C ALA A 590 5.96 -8.50 -31.32
N ASP A 591 5.33 -8.56 -32.50
CA ASP A 591 4.05 -7.90 -32.79
C ASP A 591 2.88 -8.50 -31.98
N LYS A 592 2.94 -9.78 -31.68
CA LYS A 592 1.88 -10.52 -30.97
C LYS A 592 2.44 -11.17 -29.72
N GLY A 593 1.59 -11.31 -28.71
CA GLY A 593 1.90 -12.10 -27.53
C GLY A 593 2.24 -13.55 -27.89
N VAL A 594 3.14 -14.12 -27.11
CA VAL A 594 3.55 -15.53 -27.24
C VAL A 594 2.57 -16.39 -26.44
N ALA A 595 2.02 -17.43 -27.04
CA ALA A 595 1.20 -18.42 -26.34
C ALA A 595 2.06 -19.48 -25.66
N ALA A 596 1.57 -20.08 -24.57
CA ALA A 596 2.20 -21.24 -23.96
C ALA A 596 2.15 -22.45 -24.91
N GLU A 597 3.23 -23.24 -24.92
CA GLU A 597 3.32 -24.52 -25.66
C GLU A 597 2.54 -25.64 -24.96
#